data_d09d627f89a7da49ecdcf5aabe5ddeab
#
_entry.id   d09d627f89a7da49ecdcf5aabe5ddeab
#
_cell.length_a   1.000
_cell.length_b   1.000
_cell.length_c   1.000
_cell.angle_alpha   90.00
_cell.angle_beta   90.00
_cell.angle_gamma   90.00
#
_symmetry.space_group_name_H-M   'P 1'
#
loop_
_entity.id
_entity.type
_entity.pdbx_description
1 polymer ?
#
loop_
_entity_poly.entity_id
_entity_poly.type
_entity_poly.pdbx_seq_one_letter_code
_entity_poly.pdbx_strand_id
1 'polypeptide(L)'
;MDYSRMARKLREQIGVFSGELSNGAPKVAGRFVQEMIYGIQASQSVVLTKIGRTLEEEVSLKKVEERLSRQLLRQGLGHKIQNNLLKLAAPLVGKDTLLILDPSDIRKRYAKKMQYLGTVHDGSENELGTGYWTCNVVAAEVDSSTIVPLVGQLYSAEAPDFVSENHEILSVMKMVAAATKKRGMWVIDRGGDRRKLLEPMLKNHYRFLIRLVGHRYLLWSGKEVLARDLAQNCPMLYAETVVKVDDGKEKVYHLEFGYRNVTLPERPEGLGLLVVRGFGAEPMMLLTTEPLRKSRKVLWRLVRSYIRRWAIEETIRYIKQSYELEDVRVLNYRSLQNLMPLVWAAAYFAAVLLDTASKLKVMAGYVLKAAKRVFGIPEFHYYCIADGLTSIFARYPGRIIKLVQHGSTQGTLFTSNA
;
A
#
# COMPACT_ATOMS: atom_id res chain seq x y z
N MET A 1 -1.23 -32.18 -13.10
CA MET A 1 -0.61 -31.04 -12.39
C MET A 1 -0.34 -31.44 -10.97
N ASP A 2 0.90 -31.35 -10.49
CA ASP A 2 1.25 -31.75 -9.13
C ASP A 2 1.16 -30.55 -8.18
N TYR A 3 -0.03 -30.31 -7.65
CA TYR A 3 -0.28 -29.25 -6.67
C TYR A 3 0.41 -29.49 -5.32
N SER A 4 0.69 -30.77 -4.97
CA SER A 4 1.44 -31.10 -3.75
C SER A 4 2.87 -30.55 -3.83
N ARG A 5 3.54 -30.77 -4.96
CA ARG A 5 4.87 -30.19 -5.22
C ARG A 5 4.82 -28.67 -5.23
N MET A 6 3.72 -28.09 -5.75
CA MET A 6 3.52 -26.64 -5.77
C MET A 6 3.36 -26.08 -4.35
N ALA A 7 2.53 -26.69 -3.52
CA ALA A 7 2.35 -26.27 -2.12
C ALA A 7 3.68 -26.31 -1.34
N ARG A 8 4.51 -27.34 -1.55
CA ARG A 8 5.85 -27.41 -0.96
C ARG A 8 6.73 -26.25 -1.40
N LYS A 9 6.81 -25.99 -2.71
CA LYS A 9 7.62 -24.88 -3.26
C LYS A 9 7.14 -23.52 -2.75
N LEU A 10 5.82 -23.30 -2.63
CA LEU A 10 5.27 -22.06 -2.09
C LEU A 10 5.68 -21.87 -0.62
N ARG A 11 5.64 -22.92 0.21
CA ARG A 11 6.13 -22.88 1.59
C ARG A 11 7.63 -22.58 1.66
N GLU A 12 8.43 -23.16 0.78
CA GLU A 12 9.87 -22.86 0.67
C GLU A 12 10.10 -21.38 0.35
N GLN A 13 9.37 -20.81 -0.62
CA GLN A 13 9.47 -19.39 -0.99
C GLN A 13 9.00 -18.46 0.13
N ILE A 14 7.93 -18.81 0.84
CA ILE A 14 7.52 -18.07 2.05
C ILE A 14 8.63 -18.13 3.10
N GLY A 15 9.30 -19.28 3.25
CA GLY A 15 10.46 -19.41 4.15
C GLY A 15 11.60 -18.49 3.80
N VAL A 16 12.02 -18.44 2.53
CA VAL A 16 13.09 -17.55 2.04
C VAL A 16 12.71 -16.09 2.29
N PHE A 17 11.53 -15.69 1.84
CA PHE A 17 11.04 -14.32 2.01
C PHE A 17 10.94 -13.89 3.47
N SER A 18 10.44 -14.78 4.34
CA SER A 18 10.36 -14.51 5.79
C SER A 18 11.74 -14.40 6.43
N GLY A 19 12.73 -15.14 5.91
CA GLY A 19 14.14 -15.02 6.31
C GLY A 19 14.69 -13.63 6.03
N GLU A 20 14.41 -13.08 4.83
CA GLU A 20 14.81 -11.72 4.46
C GLU A 20 14.10 -10.66 5.31
N LEU A 21 12.79 -10.80 5.53
CA LEU A 21 12.01 -9.90 6.39
C LEU A 21 12.51 -9.88 7.84
N SER A 22 12.96 -11.01 8.36
CA SER A 22 13.45 -11.16 9.73
C SER A 22 14.96 -11.02 9.88
N ASN A 23 15.66 -10.59 8.81
CA ASN A 23 17.10 -10.41 8.85
C ASN A 23 17.53 -9.49 10.01
N GLY A 24 18.51 -9.92 10.77
CA GLY A 24 18.97 -9.26 12.01
C GLY A 24 18.01 -9.40 13.20
N ALA A 25 17.01 -10.28 13.14
CA ALA A 25 16.18 -10.66 14.28
C ALA A 25 16.63 -12.02 14.87
N PRO A 26 16.32 -12.32 16.15
CA PRO A 26 16.58 -13.62 16.73
C PRO A 26 15.83 -14.74 16.00
N LYS A 27 16.37 -15.98 15.99
CA LYS A 27 15.78 -17.16 15.33
C LYS A 27 14.30 -17.37 15.65
N VAL A 28 13.91 -17.15 16.91
CA VAL A 28 12.50 -17.29 17.36
C VAL A 28 11.59 -16.27 16.66
N ALA A 29 12.07 -15.04 16.45
CA ALA A 29 11.31 -14.04 15.70
C ALA A 29 11.24 -14.38 14.22
N GLY A 30 12.31 -14.92 13.62
CA GLY A 30 12.30 -15.39 12.24
C GLY A 30 11.28 -16.51 12.01
N ARG A 31 11.22 -17.50 12.91
CA ARG A 31 10.20 -18.54 12.89
C ARG A 31 8.79 -17.94 12.98
N PHE A 32 8.57 -17.00 13.91
CA PHE A 32 7.29 -16.31 14.06
C PHE A 32 6.87 -15.56 12.79
N VAL A 33 7.79 -14.81 12.16
CA VAL A 33 7.50 -14.10 10.90
C VAL A 33 7.07 -15.09 9.81
N GLN A 34 7.76 -16.22 9.69
CA GLN A 34 7.40 -17.27 8.72
C GLN A 34 6.02 -17.85 9.00
N GLU A 35 5.73 -18.16 10.26
CA GLU A 35 4.42 -18.69 10.69
C GLU A 35 3.30 -17.70 10.39
N MET A 36 3.51 -16.41 10.63
CA MET A 36 2.52 -15.36 10.35
C MET A 36 2.29 -15.18 8.85
N ILE A 37 3.35 -15.04 8.03
CA ILE A 37 3.20 -14.87 6.58
C ILE A 37 2.49 -16.10 5.97
N TYR A 38 2.92 -17.29 6.33
CA TYR A 38 2.25 -18.53 5.87
C TYR A 38 0.80 -18.58 6.34
N GLY A 39 0.57 -18.36 7.64
CA GLY A 39 -0.76 -18.48 8.23
C GLY A 39 -1.75 -17.45 7.67
N ILE A 40 -1.32 -16.20 7.43
CA ILE A 40 -2.14 -15.19 6.77
C ILE A 40 -2.52 -15.64 5.36
N GLN A 41 -1.58 -16.18 4.58
CA GLN A 41 -1.85 -16.66 3.22
C GLN A 41 -2.74 -17.93 3.21
N ALA A 42 -2.52 -18.85 4.15
CA ALA A 42 -3.25 -20.11 4.20
C ALA A 42 -4.67 -19.98 4.76
N SER A 43 -4.89 -19.04 5.69
CA SER A 43 -6.21 -18.82 6.32
C SER A 43 -6.99 -17.64 5.76
N GLN A 44 -6.38 -16.79 4.93
CA GLN A 44 -6.93 -15.47 4.52
C GLN A 44 -7.42 -14.66 5.73
N SER A 45 -6.70 -14.70 6.83
CA SER A 45 -7.12 -14.02 8.05
C SER A 45 -5.94 -13.58 8.91
N VAL A 46 -6.13 -12.50 9.65
CA VAL A 46 -5.21 -12.02 10.69
C VAL A 46 -5.56 -12.54 12.08
N VAL A 47 -6.62 -13.32 12.20
CA VAL A 47 -7.07 -13.88 13.48
C VAL A 47 -6.13 -15.02 13.90
N LEU A 48 -5.44 -14.87 15.04
CA LEU A 48 -4.38 -15.78 15.48
C LEU A 48 -4.83 -17.25 15.60
N THR A 49 -6.08 -17.49 16.01
CA THR A 49 -6.64 -18.84 16.07
C THR A 49 -6.82 -19.47 14.68
N LYS A 50 -7.22 -18.68 13.67
CA LYS A 50 -7.30 -19.16 12.28
C LYS A 50 -5.91 -19.44 11.74
N ILE A 51 -4.94 -18.54 11.96
CA ILE A 51 -3.53 -18.76 11.62
C ILE A 51 -3.00 -20.02 12.30
N GLY A 52 -3.19 -20.15 13.62
CA GLY A 52 -2.69 -21.28 14.40
C GLY A 52 -3.18 -22.64 13.88
N ARG A 53 -4.41 -22.72 13.37
CA ARG A 53 -4.94 -23.96 12.77
C ARG A 53 -4.19 -24.40 11.51
N THR A 54 -3.65 -23.45 10.74
CA THR A 54 -2.92 -23.77 9.49
C THR A 54 -1.50 -24.25 9.74
N LEU A 55 -0.97 -24.08 10.96
CA LEU A 55 0.41 -24.46 11.28
C LEU A 55 0.59 -25.96 11.55
N GLU A 56 -0.49 -26.70 11.77
CA GLU A 56 -0.51 -28.17 11.99
C GLU A 56 0.50 -28.65 13.05
N GLU A 57 0.58 -27.93 14.16
CA GLU A 57 1.45 -28.31 15.28
C GLU A 57 0.79 -29.36 16.20
N GLU A 58 1.62 -30.19 16.81
CA GLU A 58 1.18 -31.24 17.74
C GLU A 58 0.68 -30.72 19.09
N VAL A 59 0.99 -29.44 19.39
CA VAL A 59 0.54 -28.77 20.62
C VAL A 59 -0.86 -28.19 20.46
N SER A 60 -1.56 -28.02 21.57
CA SER A 60 -2.93 -27.47 21.53
C SER A 60 -2.97 -26.08 20.86
N LEU A 61 -4.06 -25.81 20.13
CA LEU A 61 -4.29 -24.52 19.46
C LEU A 61 -4.10 -23.33 20.39
N LYS A 62 -4.56 -23.45 21.65
CA LYS A 62 -4.38 -22.41 22.69
C LYS A 62 -2.90 -22.09 22.91
N LYS A 63 -2.02 -23.08 23.03
CA LYS A 63 -0.57 -22.87 23.19
C LYS A 63 0.05 -22.23 21.96
N VAL A 64 -0.41 -22.58 20.76
CA VAL A 64 0.03 -21.92 19.51
C VAL A 64 -0.36 -20.46 19.51
N GLU A 65 -1.63 -20.15 19.79
CA GLU A 65 -2.15 -18.78 19.86
C GLU A 65 -1.41 -17.93 20.90
N GLU A 66 -1.21 -18.43 22.10
CA GLU A 66 -0.45 -17.76 23.17
C GLU A 66 0.98 -17.47 22.75
N ARG A 67 1.63 -18.39 22.04
CA ARG A 67 2.97 -18.20 21.49
C ARG A 67 3.00 -17.11 20.42
N LEU A 68 2.07 -17.12 19.48
CA LEU A 68 1.95 -16.10 18.43
C LEU A 68 1.67 -14.73 19.04
N SER A 69 0.72 -14.64 19.98
CA SER A 69 0.38 -13.40 20.69
C SER A 69 1.58 -12.81 21.44
N ARG A 70 2.35 -13.66 22.13
CA ARG A 70 3.57 -13.24 22.85
C ARG A 70 4.64 -12.70 21.91
N GLN A 71 4.81 -13.28 20.72
CA GLN A 71 5.75 -12.78 19.74
C GLN A 71 5.31 -11.43 19.13
N LEU A 72 4.00 -11.22 18.95
CA LEU A 72 3.48 -9.93 18.52
C LEU A 72 3.77 -8.78 19.50
N LEU A 73 3.94 -9.05 20.79
CA LEU A 73 4.32 -8.04 21.79
C LEU A 73 5.77 -7.59 21.72
N ARG A 74 6.60 -8.27 20.90
CA ARG A 74 8.04 -8.01 20.86
C ARG A 74 8.34 -6.59 20.41
N GLN A 75 9.13 -5.87 21.22
CA GLN A 75 9.56 -4.51 20.92
C GLN A 75 10.39 -4.44 19.65
N GLY A 76 10.08 -3.44 18.80
CA GLY A 76 10.82 -3.17 17.55
C GLY A 76 10.64 -4.20 16.44
N LEU A 77 9.82 -5.23 16.63
CA LEU A 77 9.60 -6.27 15.62
C LEU A 77 8.98 -5.69 14.34
N GLY A 78 7.87 -4.96 14.48
CA GLY A 78 7.17 -4.37 13.34
C GLY A 78 8.06 -3.40 12.56
N HIS A 79 8.80 -2.56 13.26
CA HIS A 79 9.74 -1.63 12.62
C HIS A 79 10.85 -2.35 11.84
N LYS A 80 11.38 -3.45 12.38
CA LYS A 80 12.38 -4.26 11.68
C LYS A 80 11.82 -4.89 10.42
N ILE A 81 10.63 -5.51 10.50
CA ILE A 81 9.95 -6.12 9.35
C ILE A 81 9.67 -5.05 8.28
N GLN A 82 9.14 -3.89 8.69
CA GLN A 82 8.83 -2.79 7.78
C GLN A 82 10.09 -2.28 7.06
N ASN A 83 11.19 -2.09 7.78
CA ASN A 83 12.45 -1.64 7.18
C ASN A 83 13.03 -2.67 6.21
N ASN A 84 12.94 -3.95 6.52
CA ASN A 84 13.42 -5.01 5.63
C ASN A 84 12.51 -5.15 4.40
N LEU A 85 11.18 -5.02 4.56
CA LEU A 85 10.24 -4.97 3.43
C LEU A 85 10.56 -3.81 2.49
N LEU A 86 10.81 -2.62 3.04
CA LEU A 86 11.19 -1.46 2.24
C LEU A 86 12.53 -1.67 1.51
N LYS A 87 13.51 -2.33 2.12
CA LYS A 87 14.77 -2.68 1.43
C LYS A 87 14.54 -3.60 0.24
N LEU A 88 13.63 -4.58 0.38
CA LEU A 88 13.26 -5.49 -0.71
C LEU A 88 12.49 -4.78 -1.82
N ALA A 89 11.63 -3.84 -1.47
CA ALA A 89 10.80 -3.11 -2.42
C ALA A 89 11.52 -1.93 -3.11
N ALA A 90 12.50 -1.33 -2.45
CA ALA A 90 13.20 -0.13 -2.94
C ALA A 90 13.83 -0.26 -4.35
N PRO A 91 14.39 -1.41 -4.77
CA PRO A 91 14.88 -1.59 -6.14
C PRO A 91 13.78 -1.44 -7.20
N LEU A 92 12.53 -1.73 -6.87
CA LEU A 92 11.38 -1.64 -7.77
C LEU A 92 10.88 -0.19 -7.94
N VAL A 93 11.39 0.76 -7.15
CA VAL A 93 11.01 2.17 -7.22
C VAL A 93 12.02 2.92 -8.08
N GLY A 94 11.62 3.28 -9.29
CA GLY A 94 12.36 4.13 -10.21
C GLY A 94 12.09 5.63 -10.01
N LYS A 95 12.64 6.46 -10.90
CA LYS A 95 12.44 7.91 -10.88
C LYS A 95 10.97 8.29 -11.12
N ASP A 96 10.29 7.60 -12.02
CA ASP A 96 8.93 7.92 -12.46
C ASP A 96 7.85 7.06 -11.82
N THR A 97 8.24 6.17 -10.90
CA THR A 97 7.33 5.38 -10.09
C THR A 97 6.47 6.29 -9.21
N LEU A 98 5.18 6.04 -9.15
CA LEU A 98 4.25 6.73 -8.29
C LEU A 98 4.34 6.17 -6.87
N LEU A 99 4.50 7.03 -5.88
CA LEU A 99 4.38 6.72 -4.46
C LEU A 99 3.01 7.22 -4.00
N ILE A 100 2.03 6.35 -4.02
CA ILE A 100 0.65 6.71 -3.71
C ILE A 100 0.44 6.56 -2.22
N LEU A 101 0.05 7.66 -1.56
CA LEU A 101 -0.21 7.72 -0.13
C LEU A 101 -1.68 7.98 0.13
N ASP A 102 -2.27 7.19 1.02
CA ASP A 102 -3.66 7.34 1.42
C ASP A 102 -3.87 6.86 2.88
N PRO A 103 -4.34 7.73 3.79
CA PRO A 103 -4.82 7.33 5.10
C PRO A 103 -6.10 6.52 4.97
N SER A 104 -6.28 5.52 5.82
CA SER A 104 -7.52 4.73 5.90
C SER A 104 -7.81 4.34 7.34
N ASP A 105 -9.02 3.93 7.62
CA ASP A 105 -9.44 3.41 8.91
C ASP A 105 -9.31 1.88 8.99
N ILE A 106 -9.31 1.36 10.21
CA ILE A 106 -9.62 -0.04 10.55
C ILE A 106 -10.75 0.01 11.54
N ARG A 107 -11.98 -0.22 11.08
CA ARG A 107 -13.17 -0.11 11.90
C ARG A 107 -13.31 -1.29 12.87
N LYS A 108 -13.64 -1.01 14.11
CA LYS A 108 -13.79 -1.99 15.19
C LYS A 108 -15.16 -1.85 15.87
N ARG A 109 -16.24 -2.17 15.14
CA ARG A 109 -17.65 -1.96 15.54
C ARG A 109 -17.99 -2.46 16.94
N TYR A 110 -17.43 -3.59 17.36
CA TYR A 110 -17.81 -4.27 18.60
C TYR A 110 -16.70 -4.33 19.64
N ALA A 111 -15.54 -3.74 19.36
CA ALA A 111 -14.41 -3.76 20.29
C ALA A 111 -14.63 -2.74 21.41
N LYS A 112 -14.42 -3.17 22.66
CA LYS A 112 -14.53 -2.31 23.86
C LYS A 112 -13.27 -2.28 24.71
N LYS A 113 -12.37 -3.27 24.54
CA LYS A 113 -11.21 -3.49 25.42
C LYS A 113 -9.86 -3.39 24.71
N MET A 114 -9.84 -3.02 23.42
CA MET A 114 -8.59 -2.82 22.71
C MET A 114 -7.93 -1.52 23.16
N GLN A 115 -6.62 -1.55 23.39
CA GLN A 115 -5.86 -0.37 23.84
C GLN A 115 -5.90 0.74 22.80
N TYR A 116 -6.09 1.97 23.26
CA TYR A 116 -6.11 3.19 22.45
C TYR A 116 -7.10 3.13 21.27
N LEU A 117 -8.26 2.54 21.51
CA LEU A 117 -9.34 2.53 20.54
C LEU A 117 -9.89 3.95 20.38
N GLY A 118 -9.70 4.54 19.21
CA GLY A 118 -10.06 5.93 18.94
C GLY A 118 -11.29 6.06 18.04
N THR A 119 -11.68 7.30 17.77
CA THR A 119 -12.73 7.62 16.79
C THR A 119 -12.14 7.60 15.38
N VAL A 120 -12.81 6.92 14.45
CA VAL A 120 -12.46 6.88 13.04
C VAL A 120 -13.67 7.27 12.18
N HIS A 121 -13.41 7.79 10.99
CA HIS A 121 -14.43 8.05 10.00
C HIS A 121 -14.39 6.94 8.95
N ASP A 122 -15.43 6.13 8.90
CA ASP A 122 -15.59 5.12 7.85
C ASP A 122 -15.96 5.79 6.53
N GLY A 123 -14.99 5.88 5.63
CA GLY A 123 -15.19 6.51 4.33
C GLY A 123 -16.16 5.74 3.41
N SER A 124 -16.45 4.46 3.69
CA SER A 124 -17.37 3.65 2.88
C SER A 124 -18.84 3.86 3.29
N GLU A 125 -19.11 4.03 4.58
CA GLU A 125 -20.45 4.24 5.14
C GLU A 125 -20.72 5.72 5.47
N ASN A 126 -19.69 6.57 5.40
CA ASN A 126 -19.73 7.99 5.79
C ASN A 126 -20.22 8.21 7.22
N GLU A 127 -19.79 7.33 8.15
CA GLU A 127 -20.17 7.35 9.55
C GLU A 127 -18.94 7.44 10.46
N LEU A 128 -19.16 8.02 11.65
CA LEU A 128 -18.18 7.93 12.73
C LEU A 128 -18.29 6.58 13.43
N GLY A 129 -17.16 5.98 13.72
CA GLY A 129 -17.07 4.71 14.42
C GLY A 129 -15.86 4.64 15.34
N THR A 130 -15.65 3.48 15.95
CA THR A 130 -14.45 3.22 16.76
C THR A 130 -13.46 2.37 15.96
N GLY A 131 -12.17 2.64 16.11
CA GLY A 131 -11.14 1.91 15.38
C GLY A 131 -9.74 2.51 15.52
N TYR A 132 -8.96 2.30 14.48
CA TYR A 132 -7.61 2.82 14.33
C TYR A 132 -7.43 3.43 12.94
N TRP A 133 -6.53 4.36 12.84
CA TRP A 133 -6.10 4.89 11.55
C TRP A 133 -4.89 4.16 11.02
N THR A 134 -4.76 4.14 9.72
CA THR A 134 -3.55 3.66 9.02
C THR A 134 -3.08 4.70 8.01
N CYS A 135 -1.77 4.86 7.90
CA CYS A 135 -1.14 5.58 6.79
C CYS A 135 -0.53 4.55 5.84
N ASN A 136 -1.03 4.50 4.63
CA ASN A 136 -0.71 3.47 3.66
C ASN A 136 0.06 4.06 2.48
N VAL A 137 1.08 3.33 2.01
CA VAL A 137 1.84 3.71 0.81
C VAL A 137 2.03 2.49 -0.09
N VAL A 138 1.72 2.67 -1.35
CA VAL A 138 2.05 1.71 -2.40
C VAL A 138 2.88 2.38 -3.50
N ALA A 139 3.69 1.59 -4.20
CA ALA A 139 4.32 2.04 -5.43
C ALA A 139 3.58 1.45 -6.64
N ALA A 140 3.44 2.25 -7.70
CA ALA A 140 2.81 1.82 -8.95
C ALA A 140 3.45 2.53 -10.15
N GLU A 141 3.47 1.86 -11.29
CA GLU A 141 3.78 2.48 -12.56
C GLU A 141 2.49 2.87 -13.30
N VAL A 142 2.55 3.93 -14.11
CA VAL A 142 1.36 4.42 -14.85
C VAL A 142 0.87 3.37 -15.84
N ASP A 143 1.79 2.64 -16.46
CA ASP A 143 1.52 1.69 -17.55
C ASP A 143 1.59 0.22 -17.10
N SER A 144 1.62 -0.05 -15.80
CA SER A 144 1.67 -1.41 -15.26
C SER A 144 0.47 -1.69 -14.36
N SER A 145 -0.02 -2.93 -14.38
CA SER A 145 -1.03 -3.40 -13.42
C SER A 145 -0.45 -3.71 -12.04
N THR A 146 0.86 -3.96 -11.96
CA THR A 146 1.53 -4.31 -10.70
C THR A 146 1.50 -3.15 -9.71
N ILE A 147 1.13 -3.47 -8.48
CA ILE A 147 1.16 -2.55 -7.34
C ILE A 147 2.06 -3.16 -6.28
N VAL A 148 2.97 -2.35 -5.76
CA VAL A 148 3.96 -2.77 -4.76
C VAL A 148 3.58 -2.21 -3.41
N PRO A 149 3.04 -3.02 -2.47
CA PRO A 149 2.81 -2.59 -1.09
C PRO A 149 4.11 -2.19 -0.40
N LEU A 150 4.21 -0.97 0.10
CA LEU A 150 5.41 -0.45 0.75
C LEU A 150 5.25 -0.33 2.26
N VAL A 151 4.25 0.40 2.73
CA VAL A 151 4.03 0.70 4.15
C VAL A 151 2.54 0.67 4.47
N GLY A 152 2.21 0.05 5.61
CA GLY A 152 0.93 0.22 6.30
C GLY A 152 1.22 0.49 7.77
N GLN A 153 1.23 1.76 8.18
CA GLN A 153 1.50 2.16 9.56
C GLN A 153 0.20 2.44 10.29
N LEU A 154 -0.06 1.68 11.37
CA LEU A 154 -1.21 1.89 12.24
C LEU A 154 -0.90 2.95 13.29
N TYR A 155 -1.85 3.86 13.52
CA TYR A 155 -1.79 4.85 14.58
C TYR A 155 -3.17 5.11 15.21
N SER A 156 -3.18 5.73 16.38
CA SER A 156 -4.39 6.15 17.08
C SER A 156 -4.19 7.51 17.72
N ALA A 157 -5.20 8.36 17.62
CA ALA A 157 -5.21 9.65 18.31
C ALA A 157 -5.24 9.51 19.85
N GLU A 158 -5.67 8.35 20.37
CA GLU A 158 -5.70 8.04 21.79
C GLU A 158 -4.37 7.49 22.34
N ALA A 159 -3.40 7.20 21.45
CA ALA A 159 -2.09 6.70 21.88
C ALA A 159 -1.24 7.82 22.50
N PRO A 160 -0.49 7.55 23.61
CA PRO A 160 0.26 8.59 24.32
C PRO A 160 1.42 9.19 23.50
N ASP A 161 1.88 8.49 22.48
CA ASP A 161 2.95 8.91 21.56
C ASP A 161 2.43 9.60 20.29
N PHE A 162 1.12 9.73 20.15
CA PHE A 162 0.51 10.40 19.00
C PHE A 162 0.72 11.92 19.06
N VAL A 163 1.25 12.48 18.01
CA VAL A 163 1.46 13.94 17.88
C VAL A 163 0.39 14.56 16.98
N SER A 164 0.22 14.07 15.79
CA SER A 164 -0.81 14.48 14.84
C SER A 164 -0.80 13.58 13.60
N GLU A 165 -1.90 13.53 12.87
CA GLU A 165 -1.98 12.84 11.58
C GLU A 165 -0.89 13.31 10.59
N ASN A 166 -0.62 14.62 10.53
CA ASN A 166 0.45 15.13 9.67
C ASN A 166 1.83 14.59 10.08
N HIS A 167 2.07 14.40 11.38
CA HIS A 167 3.31 13.80 11.88
C HIS A 167 3.45 12.36 11.41
N GLU A 168 2.38 11.57 11.51
CA GLU A 168 2.36 10.17 11.05
C GLU A 168 2.62 10.08 9.55
N ILE A 169 1.93 10.90 8.74
CA ILE A 169 2.12 10.96 7.30
C ILE A 169 3.58 11.31 6.94
N LEU A 170 4.14 12.36 7.56
CA LEU A 170 5.52 12.79 7.29
C LEU A 170 6.55 11.76 7.76
N SER A 171 6.29 11.04 8.85
CA SER A 171 7.13 9.94 9.32
C SER A 171 7.20 8.82 8.29
N VAL A 172 6.06 8.39 7.77
CA VAL A 172 5.97 7.39 6.70
C VAL A 172 6.66 7.86 5.43
N MET A 173 6.43 9.11 5.00
CA MET A 173 7.08 9.69 3.82
C MET A 173 8.60 9.70 3.98
N LYS A 174 9.12 10.08 5.14
CA LYS A 174 10.56 10.09 5.45
C LYS A 174 11.15 8.68 5.39
N MET A 175 10.44 7.69 5.94
CA MET A 175 10.86 6.28 5.92
C MET A 175 10.97 5.74 4.49
N VAL A 176 9.94 5.96 3.67
CA VAL A 176 9.93 5.55 2.26
C VAL A 176 11.00 6.29 1.47
N ALA A 177 11.11 7.62 1.62
CA ALA A 177 12.10 8.43 0.93
C ALA A 177 13.55 8.01 1.26
N ALA A 178 13.82 7.64 2.51
CA ALA A 178 15.12 7.11 2.91
C ALA A 178 15.43 5.79 2.20
N ALA A 179 14.49 4.85 2.18
CA ALA A 179 14.66 3.54 1.53
C ALA A 179 14.82 3.67 0.01
N THR A 180 14.02 4.53 -0.64
CA THR A 180 14.03 4.73 -2.10
C THR A 180 15.07 5.75 -2.58
N LYS A 181 15.87 6.33 -1.68
CA LYS A 181 16.80 7.43 -1.96
C LYS A 181 16.09 8.61 -2.65
N LYS A 182 14.90 8.97 -2.17
CA LYS A 182 14.01 10.01 -2.70
C LYS A 182 13.56 9.78 -4.15
N ARG A 183 13.68 8.58 -4.69
CA ARG A 183 13.12 8.24 -6.00
C ARG A 183 11.60 8.12 -5.89
N GLY A 184 10.93 8.31 -7.02
CA GLY A 184 9.48 8.29 -7.13
C GLY A 184 8.84 9.67 -7.03
N MET A 185 7.56 9.73 -7.32
CA MET A 185 6.72 10.92 -7.24
C MET A 185 5.54 10.63 -6.32
N TRP A 186 5.39 11.41 -5.26
CA TRP A 186 4.26 11.29 -4.35
C TRP A 186 2.96 11.69 -5.03
N VAL A 187 1.95 10.84 -4.93
CA VAL A 187 0.60 11.13 -5.44
C VAL A 187 -0.36 11.03 -4.27
N ILE A 188 -1.03 12.16 -3.97
CA ILE A 188 -1.87 12.30 -2.78
C ILE A 188 -3.19 12.96 -3.18
N ASP A 189 -4.25 12.55 -2.53
CA ASP A 189 -5.59 13.11 -2.72
C ASP A 189 -5.74 14.53 -2.11
N ARG A 190 -6.99 15.01 -1.95
CA ARG A 190 -7.29 16.31 -1.34
C ARG A 190 -6.77 16.44 0.10
N GLY A 191 -6.61 15.33 0.81
CA GLY A 191 -6.03 15.30 2.15
C GLY A 191 -4.59 15.78 2.17
N GLY A 192 -3.87 15.77 1.05
CA GLY A 192 -2.53 16.32 0.90
C GLY A 192 -2.48 17.86 0.78
N ASP A 193 -3.60 18.54 0.52
CA ASP A 193 -3.67 20.00 0.39
C ASP A 193 -3.63 20.72 1.74
N ARG A 194 -2.58 20.44 2.51
CA ARG A 194 -2.34 21.04 3.84
C ARG A 194 -0.97 21.71 3.86
N ARG A 195 -0.90 22.94 4.38
CA ARG A 195 0.38 23.65 4.54
C ARG A 195 1.40 22.81 5.30
N LYS A 196 0.95 22.14 6.39
CA LYS A 196 1.77 21.27 7.23
C LYS A 196 2.36 20.04 6.51
N LEU A 197 1.88 19.68 5.31
CA LEU A 197 2.46 18.65 4.46
C LEU A 197 3.25 19.24 3.30
N LEU A 198 2.71 20.24 2.61
CA LEU A 198 3.35 20.84 1.44
C LEU A 198 4.71 21.49 1.77
N GLU A 199 4.80 22.24 2.86
CA GLU A 199 6.05 22.89 3.26
C GLU A 199 7.20 21.90 3.53
N PRO A 200 7.01 20.83 4.34
CA PRO A 200 8.03 19.80 4.50
C PRO A 200 8.37 19.07 3.20
N MET A 201 7.40 18.83 2.32
CA MET A 201 7.65 18.18 1.04
C MET A 201 8.54 19.02 0.14
N LEU A 202 8.27 20.33 0.03
CA LEU A 202 9.11 21.27 -0.71
C LEU A 202 10.50 21.40 -0.08
N LYS A 203 10.59 21.57 1.24
CA LYS A 203 11.87 21.64 1.97
C LYS A 203 12.75 20.40 1.76
N ASN A 204 12.14 19.23 1.64
CA ASN A 204 12.86 17.97 1.39
C ASN A 204 13.06 17.69 -0.09
N HIS A 205 12.63 18.56 -0.99
CA HIS A 205 12.68 18.38 -2.45
C HIS A 205 12.00 17.11 -2.92
N TYR A 206 10.84 16.75 -2.32
CA TYR A 206 10.04 15.62 -2.79
C TYR A 206 9.28 16.02 -4.06
N ARG A 207 9.32 15.16 -5.05
CA ARG A 207 8.45 15.29 -6.23
C ARG A 207 7.04 14.90 -5.84
N PHE A 208 6.04 15.67 -6.26
CA PHE A 208 4.65 15.36 -5.91
C PHE A 208 3.64 15.77 -6.98
N LEU A 209 2.48 15.16 -6.88
CA LEU A 209 1.24 15.49 -7.58
C LEU A 209 0.11 15.39 -6.56
N ILE A 210 -0.46 16.52 -6.15
CA ILE A 210 -1.46 16.61 -5.07
C ILE A 210 -2.72 17.28 -5.60
N ARG A 211 -3.89 16.68 -5.32
CA ARG A 211 -5.16 17.30 -5.63
C ARG A 211 -5.48 18.41 -4.62
N LEU A 212 -5.78 19.60 -5.13
CA LEU A 212 -6.19 20.73 -4.30
C LEU A 212 -7.69 20.70 -3.99
N VAL A 213 -8.06 21.28 -2.84
CA VAL A 213 -9.47 21.50 -2.44
C VAL A 213 -10.06 22.70 -3.18
N GLY A 214 -9.22 23.66 -3.59
CA GLY A 214 -9.63 24.85 -4.37
C GLY A 214 -9.63 26.16 -3.59
N HIS A 215 -9.55 26.11 -2.27
CA HIS A 215 -9.49 27.30 -1.40
C HIS A 215 -8.07 27.82 -1.15
N ARG A 216 -7.07 27.20 -1.77
CA ARG A 216 -5.67 27.62 -1.66
C ARG A 216 -5.41 28.82 -2.55
N TYR A 217 -4.74 29.86 -2.00
CA TYR A 217 -4.17 30.92 -2.79
C TYR A 217 -2.87 30.46 -3.46
N LEU A 218 -2.74 30.78 -4.71
CA LEU A 218 -1.56 30.55 -5.53
C LEU A 218 -1.13 31.90 -6.11
N LEU A 219 0.18 32.10 -6.28
CA LEU A 219 0.71 33.25 -6.94
C LEU A 219 0.82 32.98 -8.45
N TRP A 220 0.11 33.77 -9.25
CA TRP A 220 0.13 33.69 -10.70
C TRP A 220 0.29 35.11 -11.29
N SER A 221 1.30 35.29 -12.17
CA SER A 221 1.62 36.62 -12.75
C SER A 221 1.73 37.75 -11.72
N GLY A 222 2.34 37.44 -10.56
CA GLY A 222 2.55 38.39 -9.48
C GLY A 222 1.31 38.68 -8.61
N LYS A 223 0.20 38.04 -8.83
CA LYS A 223 -1.06 38.19 -8.06
C LYS A 223 -1.44 36.93 -7.33
N GLU A 224 -1.96 37.09 -6.12
CA GLU A 224 -2.59 36.02 -5.37
C GLU A 224 -3.98 35.76 -5.91
N VAL A 225 -4.23 34.52 -6.33
CA VAL A 225 -5.50 34.07 -6.93
C VAL A 225 -5.88 32.73 -6.31
N LEU A 226 -7.17 32.50 -6.06
CA LEU A 226 -7.66 31.19 -5.61
C LEU A 226 -7.45 30.13 -6.69
N ALA A 227 -7.02 28.95 -6.28
CA ALA A 227 -6.77 27.82 -7.19
C ALA A 227 -7.99 27.49 -8.04
N ARG A 228 -9.21 27.55 -7.47
CA ARG A 228 -10.46 27.32 -8.21
C ARG A 228 -10.68 28.36 -9.32
N ASP A 229 -10.38 29.63 -9.06
CA ASP A 229 -10.59 30.70 -10.05
C ASP A 229 -9.57 30.59 -11.19
N LEU A 230 -8.33 30.20 -10.87
CA LEU A 230 -7.32 29.84 -11.87
C LEU A 230 -7.75 28.65 -12.71
N ALA A 231 -8.39 27.64 -12.11
CA ALA A 231 -8.85 26.45 -12.80
C ALA A 231 -10.05 26.74 -13.71
N GLN A 232 -11.01 27.55 -13.25
CA GLN A 232 -12.16 27.97 -14.07
C GLN A 232 -11.72 28.72 -15.33
N ASN A 233 -10.70 29.57 -15.22
CA ASN A 233 -10.16 30.39 -16.30
C ASN A 233 -8.93 29.76 -16.99
N CYS A 234 -8.64 28.47 -16.74
CA CYS A 234 -7.53 27.79 -17.39
C CYS A 234 -7.90 27.37 -18.82
N PRO A 235 -7.10 27.76 -19.84
CA PRO A 235 -7.34 27.27 -21.18
C PRO A 235 -7.09 25.76 -21.25
N MET A 236 -8.04 25.02 -21.80
CA MET A 236 -7.89 23.61 -22.08
C MET A 236 -7.10 23.47 -23.38
N LEU A 237 -6.00 22.75 -23.32
CA LEU A 237 -5.06 22.62 -24.43
C LEU A 237 -5.22 21.30 -25.17
N TYR A 238 -5.67 20.28 -24.49
CA TYR A 238 -5.76 18.92 -25.01
C TYR A 238 -6.99 18.21 -24.45
N ALA A 239 -7.44 17.18 -25.18
CA ALA A 239 -8.53 16.30 -24.76
C ALA A 239 -8.14 14.84 -24.91
N GLU A 240 -8.70 13.97 -24.06
CA GLU A 240 -8.56 12.51 -24.08
C GLU A 240 -9.84 11.85 -23.61
N THR A 241 -10.05 10.61 -24.05
CA THR A 241 -11.15 9.78 -23.56
C THR A 241 -10.62 8.66 -22.68
N VAL A 242 -11.23 8.50 -21.50
CA VAL A 242 -10.89 7.42 -20.56
C VAL A 242 -12.15 6.57 -20.35
N VAL A 243 -12.00 5.27 -20.47
CA VAL A 243 -13.05 4.31 -20.13
C VAL A 243 -12.70 3.70 -18.76
N LYS A 244 -13.59 3.84 -17.80
CA LYS A 244 -13.50 3.16 -16.50
C LYS A 244 -14.57 2.08 -16.44
N VAL A 245 -14.19 0.87 -16.06
CA VAL A 245 -15.16 -0.19 -15.76
C VAL A 245 -15.45 -0.14 -14.26
N ASP A 246 -16.72 0.08 -13.90
CA ASP A 246 -17.19 0.14 -12.52
C ASP A 246 -18.39 -0.80 -12.37
N ASP A 247 -18.32 -1.78 -11.49
CA ASP A 247 -19.34 -2.85 -11.33
C ASP A 247 -19.77 -3.51 -12.66
N GLY A 248 -18.80 -3.76 -13.54
CA GLY A 248 -19.06 -4.37 -14.85
C GLY A 248 -19.70 -3.45 -15.89
N LYS A 249 -19.90 -2.17 -15.57
CA LYS A 249 -20.41 -1.15 -16.50
C LYS A 249 -19.28 -0.24 -16.96
N GLU A 250 -19.19 -0.03 -18.26
CA GLU A 250 -18.26 0.94 -18.82
C GLU A 250 -18.79 2.36 -18.63
N LYS A 251 -17.97 3.21 -18.03
CA LYS A 251 -18.21 4.64 -17.91
C LYS A 251 -17.14 5.40 -18.70
N VAL A 252 -17.58 6.11 -19.71
CA VAL A 252 -16.71 6.89 -20.59
C VAL A 252 -16.60 8.32 -20.06
N TYR A 253 -15.37 8.81 -19.90
CA TYR A 253 -15.06 10.17 -19.51
C TYR A 253 -14.34 10.89 -20.64
N HIS A 254 -14.90 12.02 -21.09
CA HIS A 254 -14.23 12.93 -22.01
C HIS A 254 -13.52 13.99 -21.20
N LEU A 255 -12.20 13.92 -21.16
CA LEU A 255 -11.36 14.76 -20.34
C LEU A 255 -10.71 15.85 -21.17
N GLU A 256 -10.78 17.08 -20.70
CA GLU A 256 -10.01 18.21 -21.21
C GLU A 256 -9.01 18.65 -20.16
N PHE A 257 -7.78 19.01 -20.55
CA PHE A 257 -6.78 19.42 -19.62
C PHE A 257 -5.85 20.53 -20.14
N GLY A 258 -5.45 21.36 -19.20
CA GLY A 258 -4.54 22.47 -19.41
C GLY A 258 -3.72 22.77 -18.16
N TYR A 259 -2.90 23.79 -18.18
CA TYR A 259 -2.04 24.10 -17.05
C TYR A 259 -1.75 25.59 -16.89
N ARG A 260 -1.31 25.96 -15.68
CA ARG A 260 -0.69 27.22 -15.33
C ARG A 260 0.61 26.96 -14.56
N ASN A 261 1.62 27.78 -14.77
CA ASN A 261 2.78 27.81 -13.89
C ASN A 261 2.47 28.80 -12.76
N VAL A 262 2.67 28.36 -11.53
CA VAL A 262 2.30 29.07 -10.30
C VAL A 262 3.39 28.93 -9.26
N THR A 263 3.31 29.71 -8.18
CA THR A 263 4.08 29.49 -6.94
C THR A 263 3.14 29.55 -5.74
N LEU A 264 3.62 29.14 -4.58
CA LEU A 264 2.91 29.46 -3.34
C LEU A 264 3.27 30.89 -2.90
N PRO A 265 2.33 31.66 -2.26
CA PRO A 265 2.58 33.04 -1.87
C PRO A 265 3.85 33.28 -1.05
N GLU A 266 4.20 32.29 -0.18
CA GLU A 266 5.35 32.39 0.72
C GLU A 266 6.58 31.63 0.22
N ARG A 267 6.54 31.09 -1.02
CA ARG A 267 7.57 30.21 -1.55
C ARG A 267 7.87 30.50 -3.02
N PRO A 268 9.13 30.76 -3.36
CA PRO A 268 9.52 31.08 -4.73
C PRO A 268 9.62 29.86 -5.65
N GLU A 269 9.54 28.65 -5.10
CA GLU A 269 9.67 27.44 -5.89
C GLU A 269 8.57 27.39 -6.95
N GLY A 270 8.98 27.25 -8.23
CA GLY A 270 8.07 27.11 -9.35
C GLY A 270 7.29 25.79 -9.27
N LEU A 271 5.97 25.88 -9.32
CA LEU A 271 5.04 24.77 -9.32
C LEU A 271 4.17 24.78 -10.57
N GLY A 272 3.60 23.63 -10.90
CA GLY A 272 2.59 23.52 -11.94
C GLY A 272 1.21 23.30 -11.33
N LEU A 273 0.21 24.03 -11.82
CA LEU A 273 -1.21 23.73 -11.61
C LEU A 273 -1.75 23.07 -12.87
N LEU A 274 -1.93 21.77 -12.86
CA LEU A 274 -2.60 21.02 -13.93
C LEU A 274 -4.10 20.98 -13.63
N VAL A 275 -4.91 21.40 -14.60
CA VAL A 275 -6.36 21.47 -14.50
C VAL A 275 -6.98 20.44 -15.43
N VAL A 276 -7.92 19.63 -14.91
CA VAL A 276 -8.61 18.59 -15.68
C VAL A 276 -10.12 18.76 -15.52
N ARG A 277 -10.85 18.80 -16.62
CA ARG A 277 -12.31 18.82 -16.67
C ARG A 277 -12.83 17.46 -17.18
N GLY A 278 -14.08 17.13 -16.87
CA GLY A 278 -14.75 15.93 -17.38
C GLY A 278 -14.93 14.78 -16.37
N PHE A 279 -14.33 14.86 -15.17
CA PHE A 279 -14.59 13.88 -14.09
C PHE A 279 -15.81 14.23 -13.22
N GLY A 280 -16.30 15.46 -13.29
CA GLY A 280 -17.42 15.95 -12.49
C GLY A 280 -17.75 17.38 -12.87
N ALA A 281 -18.65 18.02 -12.12
CA ALA A 281 -19.06 19.40 -12.37
C ALA A 281 -17.91 20.41 -12.21
N GLU A 282 -17.06 20.19 -11.22
CA GLU A 282 -15.94 21.10 -10.93
C GLU A 282 -14.63 20.59 -11.54
N PRO A 283 -13.75 21.52 -12.01
CA PRO A 283 -12.43 21.15 -12.48
C PRO A 283 -11.59 20.48 -11.38
N MET A 284 -10.87 19.43 -11.72
CA MET A 284 -9.87 18.84 -10.85
C MET A 284 -8.57 19.64 -10.96
N MET A 285 -8.06 20.09 -9.82
CA MET A 285 -6.85 20.89 -9.69
C MET A 285 -5.73 20.04 -9.10
N LEU A 286 -4.64 19.88 -9.84
CA LEU A 286 -3.50 19.07 -9.44
C LEU A 286 -2.25 19.95 -9.33
N LEU A 287 -1.76 20.17 -8.11
CA LEU A 287 -0.51 20.90 -7.86
C LEU A 287 0.66 19.93 -7.95
N THR A 288 1.71 20.32 -8.66
CA THR A 288 2.87 19.47 -8.88
C THR A 288 4.20 20.23 -8.90
N THR A 289 5.26 19.55 -8.48
CA THR A 289 6.65 19.95 -8.67
C THR A 289 7.20 19.58 -10.05
N GLU A 290 6.44 18.82 -10.86
CA GLU A 290 6.87 18.48 -12.21
C GLU A 290 6.78 19.70 -13.12
N PRO A 291 7.82 19.96 -13.93
CA PRO A 291 7.80 21.08 -14.84
C PRO A 291 6.72 20.92 -15.92
N LEU A 292 5.73 21.81 -15.92
CA LEU A 292 4.67 21.79 -16.90
C LEU A 292 5.08 22.59 -18.14
N ARG A 293 4.76 22.04 -19.30
CA ARG A 293 5.00 22.66 -20.61
C ARG A 293 3.89 22.29 -21.58
N LYS A 294 3.75 23.05 -22.68
CA LYS A 294 2.77 22.77 -23.74
C LYS A 294 3.14 21.50 -24.51
N SER A 295 2.90 20.35 -23.86
CA SER A 295 3.14 19.00 -24.40
C SER A 295 2.04 18.07 -23.93
N ARG A 296 1.24 17.54 -24.88
CA ARG A 296 0.20 16.54 -24.60
C ARG A 296 0.76 15.35 -23.80
N LYS A 297 1.89 14.81 -24.22
CA LYS A 297 2.53 13.66 -23.56
C LYS A 297 2.86 13.92 -22.09
N VAL A 298 3.39 15.11 -21.76
CA VAL A 298 3.75 15.47 -20.37
C VAL A 298 2.51 15.63 -19.52
N LEU A 299 1.54 16.42 -19.97
CA LEU A 299 0.32 16.69 -19.21
C LEU A 299 -0.52 15.42 -19.05
N TRP A 300 -0.68 14.66 -20.13
CA TRP A 300 -1.44 13.40 -20.11
C TRP A 300 -0.82 12.36 -19.16
N ARG A 301 0.52 12.25 -19.12
CA ARG A 301 1.18 11.38 -18.15
C ARG A 301 0.82 11.75 -16.71
N LEU A 302 0.77 13.04 -16.37
CA LEU A 302 0.41 13.48 -15.01
C LEU A 302 -1.09 13.24 -14.71
N VAL A 303 -1.98 13.45 -15.68
CA VAL A 303 -3.41 13.08 -15.52
C VAL A 303 -3.54 11.60 -15.21
N ARG A 304 -2.88 10.73 -16.01
CA ARG A 304 -2.87 9.27 -15.79
C ARG A 304 -2.24 8.89 -14.45
N SER A 305 -1.18 9.59 -14.04
CA SER A 305 -0.55 9.38 -12.73
C SER A 305 -1.56 9.60 -11.59
N TYR A 306 -2.40 10.64 -11.71
CA TYR A 306 -3.42 10.88 -10.69
C TYR A 306 -4.57 9.87 -10.77
N ILE A 307 -5.00 9.48 -11.96
CA ILE A 307 -6.01 8.41 -12.15
C ILE A 307 -5.52 7.11 -11.50
N ARG A 308 -4.22 6.79 -11.66
CA ARG A 308 -3.61 5.60 -11.07
C ARG A 308 -3.64 5.59 -9.54
N ARG A 309 -3.85 6.72 -8.86
CA ARG A 309 -4.02 6.82 -7.41
C ARG A 309 -5.12 5.88 -6.88
N TRP A 310 -6.19 5.67 -7.63
CA TRP A 310 -7.26 4.74 -7.22
C TRP A 310 -6.77 3.30 -6.98
N ALA A 311 -5.59 2.96 -7.49
CA ALA A 311 -5.00 1.65 -7.24
C ALA A 311 -4.69 1.38 -5.76
N ILE A 312 -4.45 2.42 -4.95
CA ILE A 312 -4.25 2.24 -3.50
C ILE A 312 -5.56 1.87 -2.80
N GLU A 313 -6.67 2.47 -3.21
CA GLU A 313 -7.99 2.17 -2.65
C GLU A 313 -8.34 0.69 -2.85
N GLU A 314 -8.07 0.15 -4.05
CA GLU A 314 -8.23 -1.27 -4.34
C GLU A 314 -7.27 -2.15 -3.53
N THR A 315 -6.03 -1.70 -3.32
CA THR A 315 -5.05 -2.44 -2.51
C THR A 315 -5.48 -2.48 -1.04
N ILE A 316 -5.93 -1.37 -0.49
CA ILE A 316 -6.43 -1.31 0.89
C ILE A 316 -7.68 -2.20 1.04
N ARG A 317 -8.61 -2.12 0.10
CA ARG A 317 -9.82 -2.97 0.06
C ARG A 317 -9.43 -4.45 0.00
N TYR A 318 -8.49 -4.82 -0.87
CA TYR A 318 -7.96 -6.17 -0.96
C TYR A 318 -7.40 -6.65 0.39
N ILE A 319 -6.56 -5.86 1.04
CA ILE A 319 -5.96 -6.22 2.33
C ILE A 319 -7.03 -6.37 3.41
N LYS A 320 -7.98 -5.43 3.50
CA LYS A 320 -9.08 -5.49 4.46
C LYS A 320 -9.96 -6.73 4.27
N GLN A 321 -10.34 -7.03 3.03
CA GLN A 321 -11.27 -8.12 2.72
C GLN A 321 -10.59 -9.49 2.66
N SER A 322 -9.44 -9.60 2.00
CA SER A 322 -8.79 -10.90 1.79
C SER A 322 -8.06 -11.42 3.01
N TYR A 323 -7.69 -10.54 3.93
CA TYR A 323 -7.03 -10.95 5.18
C TYR A 323 -7.88 -10.68 6.42
N GLU A 324 -9.15 -10.34 6.25
CA GLU A 324 -10.08 -10.05 7.35
C GLU A 324 -9.48 -9.07 8.38
N LEU A 325 -8.85 -7.98 7.89
CA LEU A 325 -8.06 -7.10 8.74
C LEU A 325 -8.91 -6.45 9.84
N GLU A 326 -10.16 -6.17 9.58
CA GLU A 326 -11.09 -5.60 10.56
C GLU A 326 -11.56 -6.61 11.61
N ASP A 327 -11.34 -7.92 11.37
CA ASP A 327 -11.62 -8.99 12.35
C ASP A 327 -10.48 -9.24 13.34
N VAL A 328 -9.39 -8.45 13.29
CA VAL A 328 -8.28 -8.56 14.23
C VAL A 328 -8.77 -8.50 15.69
N ARG A 329 -8.27 -9.43 16.53
CA ARG A 329 -8.73 -9.60 17.94
C ARG A 329 -7.63 -9.39 18.97
N VAL A 330 -6.45 -8.92 18.57
CA VAL A 330 -5.37 -8.61 19.53
C VAL A 330 -5.71 -7.34 20.29
N LEU A 331 -5.61 -7.37 21.62
CA LEU A 331 -6.03 -6.28 22.48
C LEU A 331 -4.93 -5.22 22.67
N ASN A 332 -3.68 -5.63 22.62
CA ASN A 332 -2.55 -4.76 22.88
C ASN A 332 -2.17 -3.94 21.64
N TYR A 333 -2.00 -2.64 21.81
CA TYR A 333 -1.71 -1.71 20.71
C TYR A 333 -0.38 -2.01 20.00
N ARG A 334 0.67 -2.36 20.74
CA ARG A 334 1.95 -2.78 20.13
C ARG A 334 1.80 -4.02 19.27
N SER A 335 0.96 -4.96 19.68
CA SER A 335 0.67 -6.15 18.86
C SER A 335 -0.01 -5.77 17.55
N LEU A 336 -0.92 -4.80 17.57
CA LEU A 336 -1.54 -4.28 16.35
C LEU A 336 -0.51 -3.59 15.44
N GLN A 337 0.34 -2.75 16.02
CA GLN A 337 1.41 -2.08 15.27
C GLN A 337 2.39 -3.10 14.65
N ASN A 338 2.72 -4.18 15.35
CA ASN A 338 3.60 -5.24 14.83
C ASN A 338 2.91 -6.13 13.78
N LEU A 339 1.58 -6.27 13.84
CA LEU A 339 0.81 -7.05 12.87
C LEU A 339 0.75 -6.38 11.49
N MET A 340 0.66 -5.06 11.45
CA MET A 340 0.51 -4.32 10.19
C MET A 340 1.62 -4.61 9.16
N PRO A 341 2.92 -4.52 9.49
CA PRO A 341 3.97 -4.86 8.55
C PRO A 341 3.93 -6.33 8.08
N LEU A 342 3.43 -7.25 8.89
CA LEU A 342 3.25 -8.66 8.50
C LEU A 342 2.15 -8.81 7.45
N VAL A 343 1.05 -8.10 7.62
CA VAL A 343 -0.06 -8.10 6.65
C VAL A 343 0.40 -7.48 5.33
N TRP A 344 1.12 -6.37 5.38
CA TRP A 344 1.68 -5.73 4.18
C TRP A 344 2.75 -6.59 3.51
N ALA A 345 3.55 -7.31 4.27
CA ALA A 345 4.49 -8.29 3.73
C ALA A 345 3.76 -9.48 3.08
N ALA A 346 2.66 -9.96 3.66
CA ALA A 346 1.84 -10.98 3.02
C ALA A 346 1.25 -10.48 1.69
N ALA A 347 0.72 -9.26 1.65
CA ALA A 347 0.25 -8.62 0.42
C ALA A 347 1.37 -8.44 -0.62
N TYR A 348 2.58 -8.05 -0.19
CA TYR A 348 3.75 -7.94 -1.06
C TYR A 348 4.13 -9.31 -1.66
N PHE A 349 4.13 -10.37 -0.87
CA PHE A 349 4.39 -11.72 -1.37
C PHE A 349 3.42 -12.11 -2.49
N ALA A 350 2.12 -11.88 -2.27
CA ALA A 350 1.09 -12.19 -3.26
C ALA A 350 1.18 -11.30 -4.51
N ALA A 351 1.37 -9.98 -4.32
CA ALA A 351 1.30 -9.00 -5.40
C ALA A 351 2.57 -8.90 -6.23
N VAL A 352 3.73 -9.09 -5.62
CA VAL A 352 5.03 -8.81 -6.25
C VAL A 352 5.82 -10.08 -6.50
N LEU A 353 6.06 -10.87 -5.48
CA LEU A 353 6.95 -12.04 -5.62
C LEU A 353 6.36 -13.11 -6.54
N LEU A 354 5.05 -13.34 -6.52
CA LEU A 354 4.43 -14.31 -7.41
C LEU A 354 4.33 -13.80 -8.86
N ASP A 355 4.33 -12.49 -9.07
CA ASP A 355 4.18 -11.89 -10.40
C ASP A 355 5.51 -11.54 -11.08
N THR A 356 6.52 -11.08 -10.33
CA THR A 356 7.76 -10.53 -10.91
C THR A 356 8.89 -11.53 -11.09
N ALA A 357 9.03 -12.52 -10.20
CA ALA A 357 10.11 -13.49 -10.32
C ALA A 357 9.80 -14.53 -11.39
N SER A 358 10.63 -14.68 -12.42
CA SER A 358 10.40 -15.56 -13.57
C SER A 358 10.11 -17.02 -13.20
N LYS A 359 10.75 -17.55 -12.17
CA LYS A 359 10.47 -18.89 -11.60
C LYS A 359 9.14 -18.96 -10.87
N LEU A 360 8.64 -17.84 -10.35
CA LEU A 360 7.39 -17.74 -9.61
C LEU A 360 6.20 -17.43 -10.52
N LYS A 361 6.40 -16.86 -11.72
CA LYS A 361 5.33 -16.67 -12.73
C LYS A 361 4.64 -17.99 -13.10
N VAL A 362 5.41 -19.07 -13.23
CA VAL A 362 4.83 -20.40 -13.45
C VAL A 362 3.98 -20.82 -12.27
N MET A 363 4.43 -20.52 -11.04
CA MET A 363 3.68 -20.81 -9.81
C MET A 363 2.41 -19.95 -9.71
N ALA A 364 2.48 -18.68 -10.10
CA ALA A 364 1.30 -17.80 -10.16
C ALA A 364 0.20 -18.39 -11.06
N GLY A 365 0.56 -18.92 -12.23
CA GLY A 365 -0.38 -19.60 -13.11
C GLY A 365 -1.09 -20.80 -12.45
N TYR A 366 -0.43 -21.57 -11.58
CA TYR A 366 -1.07 -22.64 -10.82
C TYR A 366 -1.96 -22.10 -9.70
N VAL A 367 -1.51 -21.05 -9.02
CA VAL A 367 -2.27 -20.34 -7.97
C VAL A 367 -3.57 -19.81 -8.55
N LEU A 368 -3.51 -19.13 -9.68
CA LEU A 368 -4.70 -18.59 -10.36
C LEU A 368 -5.67 -19.69 -10.80
N LYS A 369 -5.17 -20.83 -11.31
CA LYS A 369 -6.02 -21.97 -11.66
C LYS A 369 -6.69 -22.65 -10.44
N ALA A 370 -6.12 -22.50 -9.26
CA ALA A 370 -6.70 -23.02 -8.02
C ALA A 370 -7.72 -22.05 -7.39
N ALA A 371 -7.81 -20.82 -7.86
CA ALA A 371 -8.74 -19.83 -7.36
C ALA A 371 -10.20 -20.23 -7.63
N LYS A 372 -11.07 -19.91 -6.70
CA LYS A 372 -12.52 -20.17 -6.81
C LYS A 372 -13.30 -19.00 -7.41
N ARG A 373 -12.74 -17.80 -7.35
CA ARG A 373 -13.38 -16.61 -7.91
C ARG A 373 -13.08 -16.49 -9.38
N VAL A 374 -14.12 -16.17 -10.15
CA VAL A 374 -14.00 -15.72 -11.53
C VAL A 374 -13.90 -14.20 -11.50
N PHE A 375 -12.94 -13.65 -12.21
CA PHE A 375 -12.60 -12.23 -12.15
C PHE A 375 -13.61 -11.30 -12.75
N GLY A 376 -13.99 -10.26 -11.98
CA GLY A 376 -14.71 -9.09 -12.49
C GLY A 376 -13.81 -7.88 -12.83
N ILE A 377 -12.54 -7.87 -12.36
CA ILE A 377 -11.63 -6.72 -12.58
C ILE A 377 -10.38 -7.22 -13.30
N PRO A 378 -10.23 -6.96 -14.62
CA PRO A 378 -9.13 -7.51 -15.43
C PRO A 378 -7.73 -7.09 -14.97
N GLU A 379 -7.62 -5.95 -14.27
CA GLU A 379 -6.33 -5.34 -13.89
C GLU A 379 -5.89 -5.62 -12.45
N PHE A 380 -6.73 -6.25 -11.61
CA PHE A 380 -6.44 -6.48 -10.19
C PHE A 380 -6.62 -7.94 -9.80
N HIS A 381 -5.54 -8.73 -9.96
CA HIS A 381 -5.56 -10.20 -9.77
C HIS A 381 -5.35 -10.67 -8.33
N TYR A 382 -5.13 -9.78 -7.37
CA TYR A 382 -4.66 -10.15 -6.03
C TYR A 382 -5.67 -10.96 -5.22
N TYR A 383 -6.97 -10.71 -5.37
CA TYR A 383 -8.01 -11.51 -4.74
C TYR A 383 -7.91 -12.99 -5.12
N CYS A 384 -7.68 -13.28 -6.39
CA CYS A 384 -7.52 -14.66 -6.84
C CYS A 384 -6.22 -15.30 -6.44
N ILE A 385 -5.16 -14.53 -6.36
CA ILE A 385 -3.89 -15.04 -5.84
C ILE A 385 -4.11 -15.48 -4.39
N ALA A 386 -4.77 -14.66 -3.57
CA ALA A 386 -5.11 -15.02 -2.19
C ALA A 386 -5.98 -16.28 -2.12
N ASP A 387 -7.08 -16.34 -2.89
CA ASP A 387 -7.97 -17.51 -2.93
C ASP A 387 -7.25 -18.76 -3.44
N GLY A 388 -6.38 -18.61 -4.44
CA GLY A 388 -5.59 -19.70 -4.99
C GLY A 388 -4.58 -20.27 -4.00
N LEU A 389 -3.85 -19.40 -3.29
CA LEU A 389 -2.91 -19.79 -2.24
C LEU A 389 -3.62 -20.58 -1.14
N THR A 390 -4.72 -20.02 -0.62
CA THR A 390 -5.53 -20.70 0.41
C THR A 390 -6.05 -22.04 -0.08
N SER A 391 -6.56 -22.13 -1.31
CA SER A 391 -7.05 -23.38 -1.89
C SER A 391 -5.95 -24.44 -2.02
N ILE A 392 -4.74 -24.03 -2.40
CA ILE A 392 -3.58 -24.93 -2.50
C ILE A 392 -3.17 -25.42 -1.12
N PHE A 393 -3.02 -24.53 -0.15
CA PHE A 393 -2.58 -24.90 1.20
C PHE A 393 -3.63 -25.74 1.95
N ALA A 394 -4.92 -25.46 1.77
CA ALA A 394 -5.99 -26.26 2.36
C ALA A 394 -6.06 -27.71 1.83
N ARG A 395 -5.78 -27.90 0.53
CA ARG A 395 -5.79 -29.24 -0.09
C ARG A 395 -4.51 -30.04 0.16
N TYR A 396 -3.40 -29.35 0.34
CA TYR A 396 -2.08 -29.94 0.54
C TYR A 396 -1.44 -29.35 1.80
N PRO A 397 -2.02 -29.64 2.97
CA PRO A 397 -1.51 -29.19 4.24
C PRO A 397 -0.09 -29.71 4.46
N GLY A 398 0.64 -29.10 5.36
CA GLY A 398 1.99 -29.54 5.70
C GLY A 398 2.73 -28.50 6.53
N ARG A 399 3.63 -29.00 7.37
CA ARG A 399 4.42 -28.16 8.25
C ARG A 399 5.31 -27.19 7.47
N ILE A 400 5.48 -26.00 8.01
CA ILE A 400 6.43 -25.03 7.48
C ILE A 400 7.84 -25.60 7.70
N ILE A 401 8.63 -25.64 6.61
CA ILE A 401 10.00 -26.12 6.66
C ILE A 401 10.82 -25.16 7.53
N LYS A 402 11.56 -25.70 8.50
CA LYS A 402 12.43 -24.88 9.37
C LYS A 402 13.34 -24.01 8.53
N LEU A 403 13.45 -22.72 8.87
CA LEU A 403 14.39 -21.78 8.29
C LEU A 403 15.79 -22.39 8.33
N VAL A 404 16.32 -22.77 7.18
CA VAL A 404 17.74 -23.03 7.01
C VAL A 404 18.39 -21.66 6.83
N GLN A 405 19.09 -21.17 7.86
CA GLN A 405 20.00 -20.06 7.70
C GLN A 405 21.13 -20.55 6.80
N HIS A 406 21.06 -20.24 5.52
CA HIS A 406 22.27 -20.27 4.70
C HIS A 406 23.14 -19.11 5.21
N GLY A 407 24.29 -19.46 5.77
CA GLY A 407 25.37 -18.52 6.01
C GLY A 407 25.63 -17.79 4.69
N SER A 408 25.76 -16.49 4.77
CA SER A 408 26.05 -15.50 3.73
C SER A 408 26.67 -16.05 2.42
N THR A 409 25.86 -16.61 1.57
CA THR A 409 26.10 -16.67 0.15
C THR A 409 24.99 -15.86 -0.51
N GLN A 410 25.35 -14.72 -1.04
CA GLN A 410 24.48 -13.81 -1.79
C GLN A 410 23.83 -14.55 -2.94
N GLY A 411 22.67 -15.10 -2.70
CA GLY A 411 21.70 -15.47 -3.71
C GLY A 411 20.60 -14.40 -3.66
N THR A 412 20.85 -13.27 -4.29
CA THR A 412 19.84 -12.23 -4.50
C THR A 412 18.67 -12.84 -5.25
N LEU A 413 17.44 -12.71 -4.71
CA LEU A 413 16.17 -13.01 -5.40
C LEU A 413 16.01 -12.22 -6.72
N PHE A 414 16.93 -11.31 -7.02
CA PHE A 414 16.92 -10.39 -8.14
C PHE A 414 18.29 -10.38 -8.87
N THR A 415 18.73 -11.50 -9.41
CA THR A 415 19.66 -11.45 -10.53
C THR A 415 18.84 -11.32 -11.79
N SER A 416 18.61 -10.08 -12.22
CA SER A 416 18.35 -9.77 -13.61
C SER A 416 19.57 -10.21 -14.41
N ASN A 417 19.49 -11.27 -15.15
CA ASN A 417 20.37 -11.46 -16.30
C ASN A 417 19.78 -10.62 -17.43
N ALA A 418 20.65 -9.74 -17.95
CA ALA A 418 20.47 -8.94 -19.14
C ALA A 418 20.01 -9.75 -20.35
#